data_edb6a8fa2e4bceb9e5bddefc946297f2
#
_entry.id   edb6a8fa2e4bceb9e5bddefc946297f2
#
_cell.length_a   1.000
_cell.length_b   1.000
_cell.length_c   1.000
_cell.angle_alpha   90.00
_cell.angle_beta   90.00
_cell.angle_gamma   90.00
#
_symmetry.space_group_name_H-M   'P 1'
#
loop_
_entity.id
_entity.type
_entity.pdbx_description
1 polymer ?
#
loop_
_entity_poly.entity_id
_entity_poly.type
_entity_poly.pdbx_seq_one_letter_code
_entity_poly.pdbx_strand_id
1 'polypeptide(L)'
;MSDTAKQSWSVYLIRNNRNALYCGVTNDIERRFNQHQSGKGAKALKGKGPLLLEWSKSFESKIYAMKVEYFIKQLPKNKKEKIVIGDATLSCDDLGVHYLT
;
A
#
# COMPACT_ATOMS: atom_id res chain seq x y z
N MET A 1 -26.60 3.33 -8.29
CA MET A 1 -26.27 3.25 -7.87
C MET A 1 -25.73 2.93 -7.17
N SER A 2 -25.54 2.80 -7.26
CA SER A 2 -25.16 2.57 -6.59
C SER A 2 -24.39 2.30 -6.20
N ASP A 3 -24.02 2.30 -6.34
CA ASP A 3 -23.32 2.09 -5.85
C ASP A 3 -22.64 2.14 -5.20
N THR A 4 -22.67 2.13 -5.29
CA THR A 4 -22.23 2.46 -4.64
C THR A 4 -21.64 2.41 -3.58
N ALA A 5 -21.67 2.17 -3.97
CA ALA A 5 -21.44 2.64 -2.62
C ALA A 5 -20.42 1.88 -1.83
N LYS A 6 -19.91 0.84 -2.32
CA LYS A 6 -18.79 0.15 -1.68
C LYS A 6 -17.51 0.89 -1.96
N GLN A 7 -16.92 1.45 -0.92
CA GLN A 7 -15.57 2.00 -1.06
C GLN A 7 -14.57 0.88 -0.96
N SER A 8 -13.71 0.78 -1.96
CA SER A 8 -12.57 -0.12 -1.90
C SER A 8 -11.48 0.50 -1.06
N TRP A 9 -10.85 -0.30 -0.24
CA TRP A 9 -9.69 0.12 0.53
C TRP A 9 -8.47 -0.58 -0.02
N SER A 10 -7.45 0.19 -0.35
CA SER A 10 -6.24 -0.32 -0.98
C SER A 10 -5.04 -0.13 -0.09
N VAL A 11 -4.15 -1.11 -0.14
CA VAL A 11 -2.81 -1.01 0.43
C VAL A 11 -1.86 -0.72 -0.72
N TYR A 12 -0.86 0.11 -0.47
CA TYR A 12 0.06 0.51 -1.54
C TYR A 12 1.50 0.58 -1.03
N LEU A 13 2.42 0.45 -1.98
CA LEU A 13 3.85 0.63 -1.73
C LEU A 13 4.38 1.72 -2.64
N ILE A 14 5.03 2.72 -2.05
CA ILE A 14 5.63 3.83 -2.75
C ILE A 14 7.13 3.80 -2.53
N ARG A 15 7.89 3.91 -3.63
CA ARG A 15 9.36 4.00 -3.56
C ARG A 15 9.77 5.45 -3.53
N ASN A 16 10.68 5.78 -2.63
CA ASN A 16 11.21 7.13 -2.54
C ASN A 16 12.56 7.25 -3.26
N ASN A 17 13.16 8.44 -3.22
CA ASN A 17 14.40 8.72 -3.93
C ASN A 17 15.63 8.03 -3.32
N ARG A 18 15.46 7.40 -2.17
CA ARG A 18 16.52 6.61 -1.53
C ARG A 18 16.26 5.10 -1.66
N ASN A 19 15.38 4.74 -2.57
CA ASN A 19 15.03 3.33 -2.85
C ASN A 19 14.32 2.62 -1.70
N ALA A 20 13.78 3.35 -0.75
CA ALA A 20 13.01 2.76 0.33
C ALA A 20 11.54 2.64 -0.08
N LEU A 21 10.86 1.63 0.47
CA LEU A 21 9.45 1.39 0.19
C LEU A 21 8.61 1.80 1.39
N TYR A 22 7.68 2.72 1.15
CA TYR A 22 6.71 3.18 2.13
C TYR A 22 5.37 2.48 1.90
N CYS A 23 4.77 1.95 2.97
CA CYS A 23 3.48 1.26 2.88
C CYS A 23 2.40 2.12 3.52
N GLY A 24 1.26 2.23 2.84
CA GLY A 24 0.12 2.96 3.35
C GLY A 24 -1.18 2.31 2.94
N VAL A 25 -2.28 2.87 3.43
CA VAL A 25 -3.63 2.40 3.13
C VAL A 25 -4.51 3.60 2.82
N THR A 26 -5.40 3.46 1.85
CA THR A 26 -6.29 4.55 1.45
C THR A 26 -7.53 4.01 0.75
N ASN A 27 -8.59 4.80 0.74
CA ASN A 27 -9.75 4.51 -0.09
C ASN A 27 -9.72 5.25 -1.42
N ASP A 28 -8.64 5.99 -1.71
CA ASP A 28 -8.48 6.73 -2.96
C ASP A 28 -6.99 6.85 -3.28
N ILE A 29 -6.51 5.87 -4.04
CA ILE A 29 -5.08 5.75 -4.36
C ILE A 29 -4.57 6.99 -5.10
N GLU A 30 -5.30 7.44 -6.11
CA GLU A 30 -4.85 8.56 -6.94
C GLU A 30 -4.71 9.83 -6.11
N ARG A 31 -5.74 10.15 -5.34
CA ARG A 31 -5.71 11.35 -4.51
C ARG A 31 -4.60 11.27 -3.47
N ARG A 32 -4.44 10.11 -2.83
CA ARG A 32 -3.43 9.96 -1.79
C ARG A 32 -2.02 10.04 -2.36
N PHE A 33 -1.79 9.42 -3.51
CA PHE A 33 -0.48 9.51 -4.15
C PHE A 33 -0.14 10.97 -4.52
N ASN A 34 -1.12 11.70 -5.05
CA ASN A 34 -0.92 13.10 -5.38
C ASN A 34 -0.60 13.93 -4.14
N GLN A 35 -1.24 13.63 -3.00
CA GLN A 35 -0.91 14.29 -1.74
C GLN A 35 0.54 14.01 -1.33
N HIS A 36 0.98 12.78 -1.46
CA HIS A 36 2.36 12.41 -1.15
C HIS A 36 3.34 13.16 -2.06
N GLN A 37 3.05 13.20 -3.36
CA GLN A 37 3.91 13.89 -4.33
C GLN A 37 4.03 15.38 -4.03
N SER A 38 2.97 16.00 -3.57
CA SER A 38 2.97 17.45 -3.29
C SER A 38 3.54 17.80 -1.91
N GLY A 39 3.97 16.80 -1.15
CA GLY A 39 4.53 17.00 0.18
C GLY A 39 3.50 17.20 1.26
N LYS A 40 2.20 16.99 0.95
CA LYS A 40 1.11 17.14 1.91
C LYS A 40 0.65 15.83 2.51
N GLY A 41 1.29 14.73 2.14
CA GLY A 41 0.94 13.41 2.65
C GLY A 41 1.76 13.04 3.86
N ALA A 42 2.20 11.78 3.90
CA ALA A 42 2.96 11.27 5.03
C ALA A 42 4.29 12.01 5.19
N LYS A 43 4.62 12.30 6.44
CA LYS A 43 5.87 12.97 6.77
C LYS A 43 7.09 12.19 6.23
N ALA A 44 7.01 10.88 6.27
CA ALA A 44 8.11 10.02 5.83
C ALA A 44 8.42 10.19 4.35
N LEU A 45 7.49 10.72 3.55
CA LEU A 45 7.67 10.90 2.11
C LEU A 45 7.96 12.33 1.72
N LYS A 46 7.86 13.27 2.67
CA LYS A 46 8.06 14.67 2.38
C LYS A 46 9.51 14.94 2.00
N GLY A 47 9.71 15.60 0.86
CA GLY A 47 11.04 15.93 0.38
C GLY A 47 11.83 14.76 -0.16
N LYS A 48 11.19 13.61 -0.36
CA LYS A 48 11.86 12.39 -0.81
C LYS A 48 11.47 11.96 -2.22
N GLY A 49 10.91 12.91 -2.98
CA GLY A 49 10.59 12.65 -4.37
C GLY A 49 11.80 12.68 -5.28
N PRO A 50 11.66 12.19 -6.51
CA PRO A 50 10.38 11.73 -7.05
C PRO A 50 9.92 10.44 -6.39
N LEU A 51 8.59 10.30 -6.29
CA LEU A 51 7.97 9.12 -5.71
C LEU A 51 7.40 8.24 -6.82
N LEU A 52 7.49 6.92 -6.62
CA LEU A 52 6.94 5.96 -7.58
C LEU A 52 5.95 5.06 -6.86
N LEU A 53 4.74 4.97 -7.40
CA LEU A 53 3.76 4.02 -6.91
C LEU A 53 4.10 2.67 -7.52
N GLU A 54 4.67 1.78 -6.71
CA GLU A 54 5.20 0.52 -7.21
C GLU A 54 4.20 -0.62 -7.17
N TRP A 55 3.22 -0.53 -6.26
CA TRP A 55 2.28 -1.63 -6.07
C TRP A 55 1.06 -1.13 -5.29
N SER A 56 -0.10 -1.66 -5.63
CA SER A 56 -1.29 -1.47 -4.82
C SER A 56 -2.22 -2.65 -5.00
N LYS A 57 -3.05 -2.88 -4.00
CA LYS A 57 -4.05 -3.94 -4.05
C LYS A 57 -5.25 -3.55 -3.21
N SER A 58 -6.45 -3.78 -3.76
CA SER A 58 -7.70 -3.50 -3.06
C SER A 58 -8.12 -4.71 -2.23
N PHE A 59 -8.75 -4.43 -1.09
CA PHE A 59 -9.27 -5.44 -0.19
C PHE A 59 -10.74 -5.16 0.08
N GLU A 60 -11.48 -6.18 0.53
CA GLU A 60 -12.92 -6.09 0.72
C GLU A 60 -13.33 -5.04 1.73
N SER A 61 -12.50 -4.82 2.75
CA SER A 61 -12.85 -3.91 3.83
C SER A 61 -11.65 -3.13 4.30
N LYS A 62 -11.93 -2.02 4.97
CA LYS A 62 -10.89 -1.22 5.60
C LYS A 62 -10.11 -2.05 6.63
N ILE A 63 -10.79 -2.91 7.37
CA ILE A 63 -10.15 -3.73 8.41
C ILE A 63 -9.12 -4.65 7.77
N TYR A 64 -9.48 -5.32 6.68
CA TYR A 64 -8.54 -6.20 5.99
C TYR A 64 -7.35 -5.41 5.45
N ALA A 65 -7.61 -4.27 4.83
CA ALA A 65 -6.54 -3.44 4.29
C ALA A 65 -5.57 -3.00 5.40
N MET A 66 -6.10 -2.60 6.56
CA MET A 66 -5.27 -2.19 7.68
C MET A 66 -4.43 -3.33 8.23
N LYS A 67 -4.97 -4.54 8.27
CA LYS A 67 -4.23 -5.71 8.70
C LYS A 67 -3.07 -6.01 7.74
N VAL A 68 -3.33 -5.89 6.44
CA VAL A 68 -2.31 -6.12 5.41
C VAL A 68 -1.22 -5.05 5.51
N GLU A 69 -1.61 -3.79 5.67
CA GLU A 69 -0.65 -2.70 5.85
C GLU A 69 0.28 -2.98 7.02
N TYR A 70 -0.31 -3.32 8.16
CA TYR A 70 0.46 -3.61 9.37
C TYR A 70 1.45 -4.76 9.12
N PHE A 71 0.98 -5.81 8.46
CA PHE A 71 1.80 -6.96 8.13
C PHE A 71 2.98 -6.57 7.24
N ILE A 72 2.72 -5.81 6.18
CA ILE A 72 3.77 -5.40 5.24
C ILE A 72 4.83 -4.55 5.94
N LYS A 73 4.40 -3.67 6.85
CA LYS A 73 5.34 -2.81 7.57
C LYS A 73 6.32 -3.59 8.43
N GLN A 74 5.99 -4.83 8.79
CA GLN A 74 6.87 -5.71 9.57
C GLN A 74 7.86 -6.47 8.69
N LEU A 75 7.64 -6.50 7.38
CA LEU A 75 8.48 -7.28 6.47
C LEU A 75 9.83 -6.62 6.25
N PRO A 76 10.90 -7.41 6.12
CA PRO A 76 12.17 -6.85 5.66
C PRO A 76 12.06 -6.39 4.21
N LYS A 77 12.98 -5.52 3.79
CA LYS A 77 12.92 -4.90 2.48
C LYS A 77 12.87 -5.93 1.34
N ASN A 78 13.67 -7.00 1.44
CA ASN A 78 13.71 -7.99 0.36
C ASN A 78 12.34 -8.66 0.14
N LYS A 79 11.55 -8.82 1.17
CA LYS A 79 10.22 -9.40 1.04
C LYS A 79 9.22 -8.40 0.47
N LYS A 80 9.37 -7.12 0.80
CA LYS A 80 8.57 -6.07 0.16
C LYS A 80 8.87 -5.99 -1.34
N GLU A 81 10.14 -6.11 -1.69
CA GLU A 81 10.52 -6.08 -3.11
C GLU A 81 9.92 -7.24 -3.89
N LYS A 82 9.78 -8.41 -3.26
CA LYS A 82 9.11 -9.53 -3.91
C LYS A 82 7.64 -9.24 -4.23
N ILE A 83 6.98 -8.47 -3.36
CA ILE A 83 5.60 -8.05 -3.62
C ILE A 83 5.57 -7.15 -4.86
N VAL A 84 6.50 -6.21 -4.95
CA VAL A 84 6.56 -5.25 -6.06
C VAL A 84 6.73 -5.95 -7.40
N ILE A 85 7.62 -6.95 -7.48
CA ILE A 85 7.90 -7.62 -8.75
C ILE A 85 6.95 -8.79 -9.04
N GLY A 86 6.01 -9.07 -8.14
CA GLY A 86 5.01 -10.11 -8.38
C GLY A 86 5.44 -11.51 -7.98
N ASP A 87 6.59 -11.66 -7.32
CA ASP A 87 7.05 -12.96 -6.82
C ASP A 87 6.37 -13.37 -5.53
N ALA A 88 5.66 -12.45 -4.90
CA ALA A 88 4.87 -12.73 -3.71
C ALA A 88 3.52 -12.07 -3.84
N THR A 89 2.49 -12.75 -3.35
CA THR A 89 1.13 -12.19 -3.33
C THR A 89 0.62 -12.14 -1.90
N LEU A 90 -0.28 -11.19 -1.66
CA LEU A 90 -0.89 -11.00 -0.36
C LEU A 90 -2.38 -11.19 -0.46
N SER A 91 -2.94 -11.86 0.53
CA SER A 91 -4.38 -11.97 0.69
C SER A 91 -4.73 -11.84 2.17
N CYS A 92 -5.98 -11.58 2.45
CA CYS A 92 -6.46 -11.47 3.83
C CYS A 92 -7.85 -12.08 3.94
N ASP A 93 -8.04 -12.84 4.98
CA ASP A 93 -9.35 -13.41 5.30
C ASP A 93 -9.53 -13.38 6.83
N ASP A 94 -10.53 -14.07 7.32
CA ASP A 94 -10.82 -14.08 8.76
C ASP A 94 -9.71 -14.73 9.58
N LEU A 95 -8.85 -15.51 8.95
CA LEU A 95 -7.72 -16.14 9.64
C LEU A 95 -6.47 -15.25 9.67
N GLY A 96 -6.49 -14.17 8.91
CA GLY A 96 -5.38 -13.22 8.91
C GLY A 96 -4.81 -12.97 7.54
N VAL A 97 -3.57 -12.47 7.52
CA VAL A 97 -2.87 -12.10 6.31
C VAL A 97 -2.00 -13.28 5.85
N HIS A 98 -2.03 -13.55 4.54
CA HIS A 98 -1.27 -14.63 3.92
C HIS A 98 -0.27 -14.05 2.93
N TYR A 99 0.98 -14.45 3.07
CA TYR A 99 2.08 -14.05 2.19
C TYR A 99 2.49 -15.31 1.42
N LEU A 100 2.21 -15.31 0.12
CA LEU A 100 2.40 -16.49 -0.72
C LEU A 100 3.46 -16.22 -1.78
N THR A 101 4.47 -17.06 -1.84
CA THR A 101 5.55 -16.96 -2.83
C THR A 101 5.46 -18.07 -3.88
#